data_7a93523e894687a2e51b5a4d600c1954
#
_entry.id   7a93523e894687a2e51b5a4d600c1954
#
_cell.length_a   1.000
_cell.length_b   1.000
_cell.length_c   1.000
_cell.angle_alpha   90.00
_cell.angle_beta   90.00
_cell.angle_gamma   90.00
#
_symmetry.space_group_name_H-M   'P 1'
#
loop_
_entity.id
_entity.type
_entity.pdbx_description
1 polymer ?
#
loop_
_entity_poly.entity_id
_entity_poly.type
_entity_poly.pdbx_seq_one_letter_code
_entity_poly.pdbx_strand_id
1 'polypeptide(L)'
;MTAVPPTVPAVLTRAELGEPGEALAGESGESVGIHRLTGPLAGSGLLFKQYKRTAAQNGRDAALEQLIAFGRSPAAVGRTERELLLGCTSWPVAKVTDRNGELVGCLIPEADRRFRAENGRLREIDTLAQSDERLAAKGVPVTAAQRAAVCRAVVRVAAALERRRLVYSDWNYANALWCPADCSVFVIDIDGCRPERMPNIFQSDWEDPLTDGAMPADVFTDRYRVALLTARCLTGRRDLPSVLHALDGARDDAVPGRSLLLDMLWAAARETRPASRSLLAALDGADVHFPVERLPLPEPRTKPPRRTAPKVLTTDLTVLPDDAPAEAPEDPTDNDPPASPATTDDVTATAWAVGIVVAVLVAVVIVLLARNG
;
A
#
# COMPACT_ATOMS: atom_id res chain seq x y z
N MET A 1 18.65 -1.06 -14.41
CA MET A 1 18.35 -2.39 -13.82
C MET A 1 19.43 -2.68 -12.81
N THR A 2 19.14 -2.53 -11.53
CA THR A 2 20.05 -2.96 -10.46
C THR A 2 19.81 -4.48 -10.27
N ALA A 3 20.62 -5.29 -10.96
CA ALA A 3 20.68 -6.72 -10.67
C ALA A 3 21.06 -6.91 -9.19
N VAL A 4 20.40 -7.84 -8.51
CA VAL A 4 20.83 -8.25 -7.16
C VAL A 4 22.30 -8.61 -7.23
N PRO A 5 23.15 -8.03 -6.37
CA PRO A 5 24.55 -8.41 -6.35
C PRO A 5 24.66 -9.93 -6.16
N PRO A 6 25.36 -10.67 -7.00
CA PRO A 6 25.41 -12.14 -6.94
C PRO A 6 26.01 -12.69 -5.64
N THR A 7 26.48 -11.82 -4.77
CA THR A 7 27.20 -12.15 -3.52
C THR A 7 26.39 -12.07 -2.24
N VAL A 8 25.12 -11.59 -2.29
CA VAL A 8 24.28 -11.51 -1.07
C VAL A 8 23.72 -12.90 -0.72
N PRO A 9 23.98 -13.49 0.45
CA PRO A 9 23.34 -14.74 0.88
C PRO A 9 21.82 -14.65 0.94
N ALA A 10 21.10 -15.77 0.81
CA ALA A 10 19.63 -15.77 0.92
C ALA A 10 19.16 -15.50 2.36
N VAL A 11 20.02 -15.82 3.33
CA VAL A 11 19.79 -15.60 4.76
C VAL A 11 20.99 -14.88 5.32
N LEU A 12 20.75 -13.84 6.10
CA LEU A 12 21.74 -13.06 6.82
C LEU A 12 21.29 -12.91 8.26
N THR A 13 22.23 -12.88 9.17
CA THR A 13 21.95 -12.46 10.54
C THR A 13 21.93 -10.95 10.66
N ARG A 14 21.20 -10.43 11.65
CA ARG A 14 21.18 -8.99 11.94
C ARG A 14 22.58 -8.43 12.19
N ALA A 15 23.46 -9.22 12.79
CA ALA A 15 24.84 -8.82 13.07
C ALA A 15 25.68 -8.63 11.80
N GLU A 16 25.43 -9.40 10.74
CA GLU A 16 26.15 -9.29 9.47
C GLU A 16 25.79 -8.01 8.68
N LEU A 17 24.65 -7.38 8.99
CA LEU A 17 24.27 -6.11 8.36
C LEU A 17 24.99 -4.89 8.94
N GLY A 18 25.60 -5.03 10.12
CA GLY A 18 26.11 -3.88 10.87
C GLY A 18 24.99 -3.06 11.53
N GLU A 19 25.30 -1.88 12.03
CA GLU A 19 24.32 -0.97 12.62
C GLU A 19 23.35 -0.45 11.55
N PRO A 20 22.09 -0.16 11.89
CA PRO A 20 21.15 0.51 10.97
C PRO A 20 21.70 1.88 10.59
N GLY A 21 21.70 2.19 9.31
CA GLY A 21 21.99 3.52 8.83
C GLY A 21 20.76 4.46 8.92
N GLU A 22 20.74 5.47 8.07
CA GLU A 22 19.64 6.42 7.96
C GLU A 22 18.28 5.72 7.80
N ALA A 23 17.32 6.12 8.62
CA ALA A 23 15.94 5.68 8.47
C ALA A 23 15.26 6.44 7.32
N LEU A 24 14.83 5.72 6.30
CA LEU A 24 14.12 6.28 5.15
C LEU A 24 12.61 6.34 5.35
N ALA A 25 12.08 5.43 6.18
CA ALA A 25 10.70 5.40 6.61
C ALA A 25 10.65 4.95 8.07
N GLY A 26 9.72 5.53 8.83
CA GLY A 26 9.46 5.17 10.20
C GLY A 26 8.53 3.97 10.34
N GLU A 27 7.97 3.84 11.54
CA GLU A 27 7.06 2.77 11.90
C GLU A 27 5.79 2.78 11.04
N SER A 28 5.39 1.61 10.56
CA SER A 28 4.16 1.38 9.81
C SER A 28 3.36 0.22 10.42
N GLY A 29 2.28 -0.24 9.75
CA GLY A 29 1.47 -1.36 10.22
C GLY A 29 2.31 -2.60 10.59
N GLU A 30 3.21 -3.02 9.73
CA GLU A 30 3.98 -4.27 9.85
C GLU A 30 5.50 -4.08 10.08
N SER A 31 6.04 -2.89 9.81
CA SER A 31 7.47 -2.61 9.95
C SER A 31 7.78 -1.61 11.05
N VAL A 32 8.93 -1.80 11.71
CA VAL A 32 9.53 -0.83 12.62
C VAL A 32 10.16 0.32 11.84
N GLY A 33 10.72 0.03 10.66
CA GLY A 33 11.32 1.01 9.79
C GLY A 33 12.01 0.40 8.59
N ILE A 34 12.41 1.27 7.67
CA ILE A 34 13.23 0.94 6.50
C ILE A 34 14.51 1.74 6.59
N HIS A 35 15.64 1.07 6.56
CA HIS A 35 16.95 1.67 6.83
C HIS A 35 17.92 1.45 5.67
N ARG A 36 18.79 2.42 5.42
CA ARG A 36 19.99 2.22 4.62
C ARG A 36 20.93 1.25 5.31
N LEU A 37 21.67 0.50 4.52
CA LEU A 37 22.72 -0.39 5.04
C LEU A 37 24.02 0.40 5.26
N THR A 38 24.67 0.13 6.38
CA THR A 38 26.02 0.59 6.66
C THR A 38 27.02 -0.55 6.45
N GLY A 39 27.66 -1.21 7.06
CA GLY A 39 28.52 -2.39 6.99
C GLY A 39 28.93 -2.83 5.56
N PRO A 40 29.15 -4.13 5.36
CA PRO A 40 29.67 -4.69 4.11
C PRO A 40 28.78 -4.50 2.88
N LEU A 41 27.47 -4.28 3.11
CA LEU A 41 26.49 -4.05 2.05
C LEU A 41 26.15 -2.57 1.83
N ALA A 42 26.90 -1.65 2.45
CA ALA A 42 26.73 -0.21 2.20
C ALA A 42 26.90 0.12 0.72
N GLY A 43 26.01 0.96 0.18
CA GLY A 43 26.06 1.35 -1.24
C GLY A 43 25.63 0.26 -2.23
N SER A 44 25.17 -0.91 -1.78
CA SER A 44 24.69 -1.99 -2.65
C SER A 44 23.36 -1.67 -3.35
N GLY A 45 22.68 -0.58 -3.01
CA GLY A 45 21.33 -0.27 -3.48
C GLY A 45 20.25 -1.12 -2.78
N LEU A 46 20.60 -1.75 -1.66
CA LEU A 46 19.66 -2.51 -0.83
C LEU A 46 19.31 -1.73 0.44
N LEU A 47 18.10 -1.98 0.93
CA LEU A 47 17.56 -1.46 2.17
C LEU A 47 17.22 -2.61 3.12
N PHE A 48 17.33 -2.37 4.41
CA PHE A 48 16.83 -3.26 5.44
C PHE A 48 15.44 -2.82 5.88
N LYS A 49 14.42 -3.64 5.60
CA LYS A 49 13.07 -3.49 6.14
C LYS A 49 12.96 -4.33 7.40
N GLN A 50 12.89 -3.66 8.54
CA GLN A 50 12.78 -4.30 9.86
C GLN A 50 11.31 -4.54 10.19
N TYR A 51 10.94 -5.77 10.53
CA TYR A 51 9.57 -6.15 10.88
C TYR A 51 9.29 -5.96 12.37
N LYS A 52 8.01 -5.67 12.67
CA LYS A 52 7.48 -5.85 14.02
C LYS A 52 7.45 -7.35 14.36
N ARG A 53 7.65 -7.67 15.63
CA ARG A 53 7.67 -9.07 16.09
C ARG A 53 6.39 -9.83 15.73
N THR A 54 5.22 -9.18 15.86
CA THR A 54 3.91 -9.75 15.50
C THR A 54 3.79 -10.07 14.01
N ALA A 55 4.33 -9.20 13.15
CA ALA A 55 4.30 -9.40 11.70
C ALA A 55 5.21 -10.55 11.26
N ALA A 56 6.36 -10.73 11.91
CA ALA A 56 7.29 -11.82 11.61
C ALA A 56 6.69 -13.22 11.92
N GLN A 57 5.82 -13.32 12.92
CA GLN A 57 5.23 -14.58 13.38
C GLN A 57 4.06 -15.10 12.53
N ASN A 58 3.46 -14.29 11.64
CA ASN A 58 2.24 -14.62 10.90
C ASN A 58 2.48 -15.42 9.60
N GLY A 59 3.35 -16.43 9.60
CA GLY A 59 3.64 -17.25 8.41
C GLY A 59 4.43 -16.50 7.33
N ARG A 60 4.98 -15.32 7.65
CA ARG A 60 5.76 -14.48 6.74
C ARG A 60 7.06 -15.16 6.33
N ASP A 61 7.69 -15.91 7.22
CA ASP A 61 9.00 -16.52 7.01
C ASP A 61 8.99 -17.46 5.79
N ALA A 62 8.05 -18.41 5.75
CA ALA A 62 7.93 -19.36 4.64
C ALA A 62 7.58 -18.67 3.30
N ALA A 63 6.70 -17.65 3.34
CA ALA A 63 6.37 -16.91 2.14
C ALA A 63 7.56 -16.11 1.62
N LEU A 64 8.30 -15.46 2.51
CA LEU A 64 9.51 -14.71 2.16
C LEU A 64 10.58 -15.62 1.54
N GLU A 65 10.78 -16.83 2.10
CA GLU A 65 11.68 -17.84 1.51
C GLU A 65 11.28 -18.21 0.10
N GLN A 66 9.99 -18.40 -0.17
CA GLN A 66 9.50 -18.69 -1.54
C GLN A 66 9.77 -17.54 -2.50
N LEU A 67 9.54 -16.28 -2.08
CA LEU A 67 9.82 -15.10 -2.89
C LEU A 67 11.33 -15.01 -3.20
N ILE A 68 12.19 -15.17 -2.21
CA ILE A 68 13.65 -15.13 -2.37
C ILE A 68 14.12 -16.27 -3.29
N ALA A 69 13.63 -17.48 -3.08
CA ALA A 69 13.97 -18.63 -3.93
C ALA A 69 13.56 -18.40 -5.40
N PHE A 70 12.38 -17.84 -5.65
CA PHE A 70 11.95 -17.46 -6.99
C PHE A 70 12.88 -16.41 -7.62
N GLY A 71 13.20 -15.35 -6.89
CA GLY A 71 14.09 -14.29 -7.40
C GLY A 71 15.49 -14.81 -7.75
N ARG A 72 15.98 -15.81 -7.06
CA ARG A 72 17.30 -16.44 -7.24
C ARG A 72 17.33 -17.62 -8.21
N SER A 73 16.18 -18.07 -8.66
CA SER A 73 16.10 -19.25 -9.54
C SER A 73 16.88 -19.07 -10.84
N PRO A 74 17.79 -19.97 -11.19
CA PRO A 74 18.49 -19.95 -12.49
C PRO A 74 17.62 -20.48 -13.63
N ALA A 75 16.42 -21.02 -13.33
CA ALA A 75 15.57 -21.69 -14.31
C ALA A 75 15.20 -20.76 -15.48
N ALA A 76 15.26 -21.30 -16.69
CA ALA A 76 14.84 -20.59 -17.91
C ALA A 76 13.33 -20.35 -17.92
N VAL A 77 12.55 -21.29 -17.39
CA VAL A 77 11.10 -21.18 -17.28
C VAL A 77 10.72 -20.01 -16.38
N GLY A 78 9.93 -19.09 -16.89
CA GLY A 78 9.52 -17.87 -16.19
C GLY A 78 10.63 -16.81 -16.06
N ARG A 79 11.71 -16.90 -16.83
CA ARG A 79 12.81 -15.92 -16.84
C ARG A 79 12.30 -14.49 -17.09
N THR A 80 11.53 -14.29 -18.15
CA THR A 80 10.99 -12.96 -18.52
C THR A 80 10.14 -12.36 -17.40
N GLU A 81 9.30 -13.17 -16.74
CA GLU A 81 8.49 -12.71 -15.60
C GLU A 81 9.36 -12.39 -14.41
N ARG A 82 10.37 -13.21 -14.12
CA ARG A 82 11.30 -12.96 -13.03
C ARG A 82 12.07 -11.67 -13.27
N GLU A 83 12.61 -11.47 -14.47
CA GLU A 83 13.32 -10.24 -14.84
C GLU A 83 12.41 -9.01 -14.73
N LEU A 84 11.14 -9.12 -15.14
CA LEU A 84 10.14 -8.08 -14.96
C LEU A 84 9.94 -7.76 -13.47
N LEU A 85 9.62 -8.77 -12.66
CA LEU A 85 9.34 -8.57 -11.23
C LEU A 85 10.56 -8.02 -10.49
N LEU A 86 11.75 -8.56 -10.72
CA LEU A 86 12.98 -8.06 -10.12
C LEU A 86 13.35 -6.65 -10.58
N GLY A 87 12.99 -6.27 -11.80
CA GLY A 87 13.31 -4.93 -12.36
C GLY A 87 12.29 -3.85 -12.02
N CYS A 88 11.07 -4.23 -11.66
CA CYS A 88 9.95 -3.29 -11.46
C CYS A 88 9.36 -3.33 -10.03
N THR A 89 10.00 -4.05 -9.10
CA THR A 89 9.46 -4.16 -7.72
C THR A 89 10.57 -4.18 -6.67
N SER A 90 10.21 -3.87 -5.42
CA SER A 90 11.07 -4.07 -4.25
C SER A 90 11.13 -5.55 -3.85
N TRP A 91 11.42 -6.43 -4.81
CA TRP A 91 11.44 -7.88 -4.59
C TRP A 91 12.46 -8.27 -3.51
N PRO A 92 12.06 -9.04 -2.47
CA PRO A 92 12.98 -9.38 -1.38
C PRO A 92 14.13 -10.27 -1.89
N VAL A 93 15.35 -9.92 -1.49
CA VAL A 93 16.58 -10.61 -1.96
C VAL A 93 17.22 -11.49 -0.90
N ALA A 94 16.97 -11.19 0.38
CA ALA A 94 17.44 -11.99 1.50
C ALA A 94 16.52 -11.82 2.71
N LYS A 95 16.35 -12.85 3.50
CA LYS A 95 15.77 -12.73 4.84
C LYS A 95 16.85 -12.37 5.87
N VAL A 96 16.46 -11.66 6.89
CA VAL A 96 17.32 -11.28 7.99
C VAL A 96 16.77 -11.89 9.27
N THR A 97 17.64 -12.62 9.98
CA THR A 97 17.30 -13.28 11.25
C THR A 97 18.08 -12.68 12.40
N ASP A 98 17.61 -12.88 13.62
CA ASP A 98 18.37 -12.64 14.83
C ASP A 98 19.37 -13.79 15.10
N ARG A 99 20.08 -13.71 16.22
CA ARG A 99 21.04 -14.75 16.66
C ARG A 99 20.38 -16.10 17.01
N ASN A 100 19.07 -16.12 17.21
CA ASN A 100 18.31 -17.34 17.48
C ASN A 100 17.70 -17.93 16.20
N GLY A 101 17.93 -17.32 15.04
CA GLY A 101 17.33 -17.71 13.76
C GLY A 101 15.91 -17.18 13.54
N GLU A 102 15.37 -16.35 14.45
CA GLU A 102 14.03 -15.77 14.28
C GLU A 102 14.05 -14.65 13.22
N LEU A 103 13.03 -14.60 12.38
CA LEU A 103 12.88 -13.57 11.34
C LEU A 103 12.72 -12.18 11.98
N VAL A 104 13.57 -11.24 11.59
CA VAL A 104 13.49 -9.83 12.03
C VAL A 104 13.32 -8.83 10.89
N GLY A 105 13.41 -9.28 9.63
CA GLY A 105 13.25 -8.42 8.49
C GLY A 105 13.71 -9.04 7.19
N CYS A 106 13.81 -8.21 6.15
CA CYS A 106 14.36 -8.62 4.87
C CYS A 106 15.20 -7.51 4.22
N LEU A 107 16.01 -7.88 3.24
CA LEU A 107 16.63 -6.95 2.32
C LEU A 107 15.79 -6.79 1.07
N ILE A 108 15.55 -5.55 0.69
CA ILE A 108 14.80 -5.16 -0.51
C ILE A 108 15.61 -4.16 -1.35
N PRO A 109 15.45 -4.13 -2.69
CA PRO A 109 16.05 -3.10 -3.52
C PRO A 109 15.48 -1.70 -3.19
N GLU A 110 16.37 -0.70 -3.14
CA GLU A 110 15.97 0.71 -3.10
C GLU A 110 15.38 1.11 -4.46
N ALA A 111 14.28 1.87 -4.45
CA ALA A 111 13.74 2.47 -5.65
C ALA A 111 14.79 3.43 -6.29
N ASP A 112 15.03 3.25 -7.58
CA ASP A 112 15.98 4.07 -8.34
C ASP A 112 15.66 5.57 -8.20
N ARG A 113 16.69 6.42 -8.30
CA ARG A 113 16.57 7.88 -8.20
C ARG A 113 15.54 8.47 -9.18
N ARG A 114 15.33 7.87 -10.35
CA ARG A 114 14.33 8.31 -11.34
C ARG A 114 12.88 8.29 -10.83
N PHE A 115 12.60 7.50 -9.78
CA PHE A 115 11.30 7.46 -9.09
C PHE A 115 11.17 8.49 -7.98
N ARG A 116 12.12 9.42 -7.85
CA ARG A 116 12.06 10.51 -6.88
C ARG A 116 11.74 11.84 -7.57
N ALA A 117 11.00 12.67 -6.87
CA ALA A 117 10.81 14.07 -7.25
C ALA A 117 12.07 14.89 -6.91
N GLU A 118 12.14 16.12 -7.40
CA GLU A 118 13.27 17.04 -7.13
C GLU A 118 13.51 17.28 -5.63
N ASN A 119 12.46 17.26 -4.83
CA ASN A 119 12.54 17.36 -3.37
C ASN A 119 12.98 16.06 -2.67
N GLY A 120 13.40 15.04 -3.40
CA GLY A 120 13.85 13.75 -2.89
C GLY A 120 12.76 12.77 -2.48
N ARG A 121 11.46 13.18 -2.43
CA ARG A 121 10.34 12.28 -2.09
C ARG A 121 10.07 11.29 -3.20
N LEU A 122 9.59 10.09 -2.84
CA LEU A 122 9.12 9.10 -3.79
C LEU A 122 7.94 9.67 -4.60
N ARG A 123 7.93 9.41 -5.89
CA ARG A 123 6.89 9.85 -6.81
C ARG A 123 5.83 8.76 -6.92
N GLU A 124 4.86 8.85 -6.04
CA GLU A 124 3.72 7.94 -6.01
C GLU A 124 2.80 8.15 -7.22
N ILE A 125 2.09 7.08 -7.59
CA ILE A 125 1.16 7.09 -8.74
C ILE A 125 -0.10 7.92 -8.47
N ASP A 126 -0.33 8.39 -7.24
CA ASP A 126 -1.47 9.22 -6.82
C ASP A 126 -1.65 10.46 -7.68
N THR A 127 -0.55 10.99 -8.22
CA THR A 127 -0.53 12.11 -9.15
C THR A 127 -1.40 11.83 -10.39
N LEU A 128 -1.38 10.60 -10.91
CA LEU A 128 -2.17 10.21 -12.07
C LEU A 128 -3.69 10.13 -11.78
N ALA A 129 -4.07 9.95 -10.53
CA ALA A 129 -5.48 9.93 -10.11
C ALA A 129 -6.03 11.33 -9.77
N GLN A 130 -5.45 12.39 -10.35
CA GLN A 130 -5.91 13.77 -10.24
C GLN A 130 -6.41 14.26 -11.60
N SER A 131 -7.38 15.18 -11.60
CA SER A 131 -7.88 15.77 -12.84
C SER A 131 -6.81 16.62 -13.55
N ASP A 132 -6.93 16.75 -14.87
CA ASP A 132 -5.95 17.49 -15.67
C ASP A 132 -5.88 18.96 -15.27
N GLU A 133 -7.00 19.59 -14.86
CA GLU A 133 -7.03 20.97 -14.37
C GLU A 133 -6.20 21.09 -13.07
N ARG A 134 -6.29 20.09 -12.20
CA ARG A 134 -5.54 20.06 -10.93
C ARG A 134 -4.05 19.86 -11.14
N LEU A 135 -3.69 19.06 -12.14
CA LEU A 135 -2.30 18.83 -12.52
C LEU A 135 -1.70 20.05 -13.22
N ALA A 136 -2.45 20.66 -14.12
CA ALA A 136 -2.03 21.90 -14.77
C ALA A 136 -1.79 23.02 -13.75
N ALA A 137 -2.69 23.18 -12.77
CA ALA A 137 -2.53 24.16 -11.69
C ALA A 137 -1.29 23.92 -10.80
N LYS A 138 -0.78 22.67 -10.76
CA LYS A 138 0.46 22.30 -10.03
C LYS A 138 1.71 22.37 -10.92
N GLY A 139 1.58 22.72 -12.19
CA GLY A 139 2.71 22.70 -13.13
C GLY A 139 3.24 21.30 -13.47
N VAL A 140 2.41 20.26 -13.29
CA VAL A 140 2.78 18.85 -13.56
C VAL A 140 1.83 18.26 -14.61
N PRO A 141 1.94 18.67 -15.88
CA PRO A 141 1.06 18.14 -16.92
C PRO A 141 1.32 16.64 -17.12
N VAL A 142 0.25 15.86 -17.21
CA VAL A 142 0.29 14.43 -17.52
C VAL A 142 -0.65 14.17 -18.69
N THR A 143 -0.14 13.53 -19.74
CA THR A 143 -0.94 13.20 -20.93
C THR A 143 -1.73 11.92 -20.74
N ALA A 144 -2.83 11.74 -21.50
CA ALA A 144 -3.59 10.48 -21.51
C ALA A 144 -2.70 9.29 -21.93
N ALA A 145 -1.76 9.49 -22.85
CA ALA A 145 -0.80 8.47 -23.28
C ALA A 145 0.14 8.05 -22.15
N GLN A 146 0.63 8.98 -21.32
CA GLN A 146 1.43 8.67 -20.16
C GLN A 146 0.62 7.90 -19.10
N ARG A 147 -0.62 8.32 -18.81
CA ARG A 147 -1.53 7.56 -17.92
C ARG A 147 -1.71 6.13 -18.41
N ALA A 148 -2.01 5.93 -19.68
CA ALA A 148 -2.18 4.61 -20.28
C ALA A 148 -0.90 3.77 -20.20
N ALA A 149 0.26 4.35 -20.49
CA ALA A 149 1.56 3.65 -20.43
C ALA A 149 1.91 3.20 -19.02
N VAL A 150 1.73 4.07 -18.01
CA VAL A 150 1.97 3.75 -16.59
C VAL A 150 0.99 2.69 -16.11
N CYS A 151 -0.32 2.83 -16.41
CA CYS A 151 -1.33 1.84 -16.06
C CYS A 151 -1.02 0.46 -16.65
N ARG A 152 -0.59 0.43 -17.93
CA ARG A 152 -0.14 -0.81 -18.59
C ARG A 152 1.04 -1.43 -17.85
N ALA A 153 2.00 -0.65 -17.39
CA ALA A 153 3.16 -1.15 -16.63
C ALA A 153 2.74 -1.72 -15.27
N VAL A 154 1.82 -1.08 -14.54
CA VAL A 154 1.26 -1.59 -13.27
C VAL A 154 0.54 -2.91 -13.49
N VAL A 155 -0.38 -2.97 -14.49
CA VAL A 155 -1.16 -4.18 -14.77
C VAL A 155 -0.26 -5.33 -15.24
N ARG A 156 0.87 -5.04 -15.91
CA ARG A 156 1.86 -6.06 -16.27
C ARG A 156 2.50 -6.70 -15.05
N VAL A 157 2.83 -5.94 -14.01
CA VAL A 157 3.31 -6.46 -12.72
C VAL A 157 2.24 -7.31 -12.07
N ALA A 158 0.99 -6.81 -11.99
CA ALA A 158 -0.13 -7.55 -11.41
C ALA A 158 -0.38 -8.89 -12.12
N ALA A 159 -0.38 -8.90 -13.46
CA ALA A 159 -0.54 -10.11 -14.26
C ALA A 159 0.61 -11.12 -14.03
N ALA A 160 1.82 -10.65 -13.77
CA ALA A 160 2.96 -11.52 -13.45
C ALA A 160 2.81 -12.13 -12.04
N LEU A 161 2.39 -11.37 -11.04
CA LEU A 161 2.10 -11.87 -9.69
C LEU A 161 0.94 -12.89 -9.73
N GLU A 162 -0.15 -12.58 -10.43
CA GLU A 162 -1.31 -13.47 -10.57
C GLU A 162 -0.92 -14.82 -11.23
N ARG A 163 -0.09 -14.81 -12.29
CA ARG A 163 0.41 -16.06 -12.90
C ARG A 163 1.23 -16.91 -11.93
N ARG A 164 1.85 -16.29 -10.94
CA ARG A 164 2.60 -16.97 -9.86
C ARG A 164 1.72 -17.37 -8.68
N ARG A 165 0.42 -17.15 -8.76
CA ARG A 165 -0.53 -17.34 -7.66
C ARG A 165 -0.14 -16.57 -6.40
N LEU A 166 0.53 -15.44 -6.57
CA LEU A 166 0.88 -14.54 -5.48
C LEU A 166 -0.20 -13.50 -5.33
N VAL A 167 -0.70 -13.33 -4.12
CA VAL A 167 -1.64 -12.29 -3.71
C VAL A 167 -0.84 -11.18 -3.04
N TYR A 168 -0.96 -9.99 -3.57
CA TYR A 168 -0.28 -8.80 -3.06
C TYR A 168 -1.18 -8.01 -2.10
N SER A 169 -2.45 -7.88 -2.44
CA SER A 169 -3.51 -7.24 -1.65
C SER A 169 -3.30 -5.75 -1.32
N ASP A 170 -2.13 -5.16 -1.59
CA ASP A 170 -1.81 -3.78 -1.18
C ASP A 170 -1.67 -2.82 -2.38
N TRP A 171 -2.48 -3.04 -3.43
CA TRP A 171 -2.58 -2.15 -4.58
C TRP A 171 -3.20 -0.81 -4.17
N ASN A 172 -2.37 0.18 -3.91
CA ASN A 172 -2.78 1.54 -3.58
C ASN A 172 -1.79 2.56 -4.17
N TYR A 173 -2.07 3.85 -3.98
CA TYR A 173 -1.26 4.92 -4.54
C TYR A 173 0.18 4.97 -4.01
N ALA A 174 0.36 4.73 -2.72
CA ALA A 174 1.66 4.85 -2.06
C ALA A 174 2.62 3.72 -2.46
N ASN A 175 2.07 2.58 -2.87
CA ASN A 175 2.85 1.38 -3.17
C ASN A 175 3.23 1.22 -4.64
N ALA A 176 2.80 2.14 -5.51
CA ALA A 176 3.22 2.18 -6.91
C ALA A 176 3.91 3.51 -7.22
N LEU A 177 5.18 3.46 -7.57
CA LEU A 177 5.97 4.60 -7.98
C LEU A 177 6.05 4.67 -9.50
N TRP A 178 6.19 5.88 -10.06
CA TRP A 178 6.31 6.04 -11.50
C TRP A 178 7.35 7.09 -11.90
N CYS A 179 7.90 6.94 -13.11
CA CYS A 179 8.85 7.85 -13.70
C CYS A 179 8.22 8.61 -14.89
N PRO A 180 8.14 9.94 -14.86
CA PRO A 180 7.56 10.74 -15.97
C PRO A 180 8.34 10.63 -17.28
N ALA A 181 9.64 10.36 -17.22
CA ALA A 181 10.51 10.36 -18.39
C ALA A 181 10.29 9.17 -19.32
N ASP A 182 9.99 7.99 -18.75
CA ASP A 182 9.88 6.73 -19.49
C ASP A 182 8.61 5.95 -19.17
N CYS A 183 7.71 6.47 -18.33
CA CYS A 183 6.50 5.84 -17.85
C CYS A 183 6.73 4.48 -17.17
N SER A 184 7.96 4.19 -16.71
CA SER A 184 8.25 3.00 -15.95
C SER A 184 7.64 3.07 -14.55
N VAL A 185 7.41 1.90 -13.95
CA VAL A 185 6.87 1.78 -12.60
C VAL A 185 7.80 0.98 -11.69
N PHE A 186 7.66 1.21 -10.39
CA PHE A 186 8.32 0.40 -9.37
C PHE A 186 7.32 0.18 -8.22
N VAL A 187 6.94 -1.09 -7.99
CA VAL A 187 5.98 -1.46 -6.94
C VAL A 187 6.73 -1.87 -5.69
N ILE A 188 6.38 -1.28 -4.55
CA ILE A 188 7.02 -1.53 -3.26
C ILE A 188 6.19 -2.48 -2.39
N ASP A 189 6.72 -2.90 -1.25
CA ASP A 189 6.07 -3.76 -0.25
C ASP A 189 5.69 -5.17 -0.73
N ILE A 190 6.41 -5.68 -1.74
CA ILE A 190 6.22 -7.04 -2.30
C ILE A 190 6.54 -8.16 -1.30
N ASP A 191 7.36 -7.89 -0.29
CA ASP A 191 7.68 -8.85 0.78
C ASP A 191 6.44 -9.29 1.60
N GLY A 192 5.34 -8.54 1.48
CA GLY A 192 4.01 -8.90 2.01
C GLY A 192 3.27 -9.98 1.23
N CYS A 193 3.60 -10.24 -0.05
CA CYS A 193 2.89 -11.20 -0.89
C CYS A 193 2.80 -12.60 -0.27
N ARG A 194 1.68 -13.28 -0.51
CA ARG A 194 1.44 -14.66 -0.07
C ARG A 194 0.92 -15.51 -1.22
N PRO A 195 1.20 -16.83 -1.22
CA PRO A 195 0.54 -17.74 -2.14
C PRO A 195 -0.97 -17.81 -1.86
N GLU A 196 -1.77 -17.71 -2.90
CA GLU A 196 -3.21 -17.96 -2.94
C GLU A 196 -4.10 -17.08 -2.05
N ARG A 197 -3.76 -16.89 -0.77
CA ARG A 197 -4.55 -16.11 0.20
C ARG A 197 -3.68 -15.45 1.26
N MET A 198 -4.13 -14.31 1.75
CA MET A 198 -3.50 -13.59 2.85
C MET A 198 -4.57 -12.89 3.71
N PRO A 199 -4.25 -12.49 4.97
CA PRO A 199 -5.15 -11.65 5.75
C PRO A 199 -5.53 -10.39 4.95
N ASN A 200 -6.83 -10.07 4.93
CA ASN A 200 -7.27 -8.83 4.28
C ASN A 200 -6.86 -7.64 5.13
N ILE A 201 -6.12 -6.71 4.53
CA ILE A 201 -5.75 -5.45 5.17
C ILE A 201 -6.80 -4.43 4.77
N PHE A 202 -7.54 -3.93 5.75
CA PHE A 202 -8.52 -2.87 5.52
C PHE A 202 -7.80 -1.59 5.04
N GLN A 203 -8.28 -1.06 3.93
CA GLN A 203 -7.79 0.18 3.36
C GLN A 203 -8.99 1.03 2.94
N SER A 204 -9.21 2.12 3.65
CA SER A 204 -10.29 3.06 3.31
C SER A 204 -10.23 3.43 1.82
N ASP A 205 -11.38 3.44 1.17
CA ASP A 205 -11.56 3.71 -0.27
C ASP A 205 -11.00 2.66 -1.25
N TRP A 206 -10.41 1.55 -0.77
CA TRP A 206 -9.90 0.44 -1.58
C TRP A 206 -10.66 -0.87 -1.34
N GLU A 207 -11.66 -0.83 -0.49
CA GLU A 207 -12.43 -2.02 -0.15
C GLU A 207 -13.26 -2.50 -1.34
N ASP A 208 -13.20 -3.80 -1.56
CA ASP A 208 -14.01 -4.50 -2.54
C ASP A 208 -15.45 -4.60 -2.02
N PRO A 209 -16.46 -4.00 -2.71
CA PRO A 209 -17.84 -4.00 -2.24
C PRO A 209 -18.47 -5.40 -2.18
N LEU A 210 -17.85 -6.42 -2.79
CA LEU A 210 -18.31 -7.80 -2.77
C LEU A 210 -17.61 -8.65 -1.69
N THR A 211 -16.79 -8.03 -0.82
CA THR A 211 -16.17 -8.72 0.31
C THR A 211 -16.69 -8.14 1.63
N ASP A 212 -16.90 -8.99 2.61
CA ASP A 212 -16.94 -8.55 3.99
C ASP A 212 -15.51 -8.42 4.53
N GLY A 213 -15.29 -7.58 5.51
CA GLY A 213 -13.95 -7.32 6.06
C GLY A 213 -13.29 -8.55 6.71
N ALA A 214 -14.02 -9.67 6.88
CA ALA A 214 -13.51 -10.91 7.46
C ALA A 214 -12.94 -11.88 6.40
N MET A 215 -13.29 -11.69 5.12
CA MET A 215 -12.77 -12.54 4.04
C MET A 215 -11.27 -12.32 3.83
N PRO A 216 -10.47 -13.39 3.75
CA PRO A 216 -9.08 -13.27 3.33
C PRO A 216 -8.97 -12.64 1.93
N ALA A 217 -7.96 -11.82 1.72
CA ALA A 217 -7.62 -11.34 0.39
C ALA A 217 -7.11 -12.51 -0.47
N ASP A 218 -7.51 -12.52 -1.73
CA ASP A 218 -7.14 -13.51 -2.73
C ASP A 218 -6.94 -12.85 -4.10
N VAL A 219 -6.81 -13.64 -5.15
CA VAL A 219 -6.63 -13.16 -6.52
C VAL A 219 -7.76 -12.24 -6.99
N PHE A 220 -9.00 -12.45 -6.54
CA PHE A 220 -10.13 -11.61 -6.94
C PHE A 220 -10.10 -10.25 -6.23
N THR A 221 -9.55 -10.20 -5.01
CA THR A 221 -9.26 -8.94 -4.31
C THR A 221 -8.20 -8.14 -5.08
N ASP A 222 -7.11 -8.79 -5.54
CA ASP A 222 -6.07 -8.15 -6.34
C ASP A 222 -6.61 -7.65 -7.69
N ARG A 223 -7.45 -8.44 -8.37
CA ARG A 223 -8.11 -8.02 -9.61
C ARG A 223 -8.93 -6.75 -9.43
N TYR A 224 -9.71 -6.68 -8.34
CA TYR A 224 -10.48 -5.48 -8.02
C TYR A 224 -9.57 -4.28 -7.75
N ARG A 225 -8.61 -4.43 -6.85
CA ARG A 225 -7.75 -3.32 -6.41
C ARG A 225 -6.85 -2.79 -7.53
N VAL A 226 -6.26 -3.65 -8.35
CA VAL A 226 -5.46 -3.20 -9.51
C VAL A 226 -6.34 -2.55 -10.59
N ALA A 227 -7.56 -3.03 -10.80
CA ALA A 227 -8.52 -2.39 -11.70
C ALA A 227 -8.92 -1.00 -11.17
N LEU A 228 -9.15 -0.87 -9.86
CA LEU A 228 -9.49 0.41 -9.23
C LEU A 228 -8.34 1.42 -9.33
N LEU A 229 -7.11 0.99 -9.05
CA LEU A 229 -5.90 1.82 -9.21
C LEU A 229 -5.78 2.31 -10.66
N THR A 230 -5.90 1.38 -11.62
CA THR A 230 -5.84 1.66 -13.06
C THR A 230 -6.93 2.64 -13.49
N ALA A 231 -8.18 2.37 -13.13
CA ALA A 231 -9.33 3.20 -13.49
C ALA A 231 -9.22 4.62 -12.91
N ARG A 232 -8.80 4.75 -11.65
CA ARG A 232 -8.54 6.04 -11.00
C ARG A 232 -7.48 6.85 -11.73
N CYS A 233 -6.38 6.20 -12.14
CA CYS A 233 -5.30 6.85 -12.89
C CYS A 233 -5.75 7.25 -14.30
N LEU A 234 -6.46 6.40 -15.03
CA LEU A 234 -6.92 6.70 -16.39
C LEU A 234 -7.98 7.81 -16.42
N THR A 235 -8.90 7.82 -15.45
CA THR A 235 -9.99 8.81 -15.39
C THR A 235 -9.62 10.10 -14.66
N GLY A 236 -8.51 10.13 -13.91
CA GLY A 236 -8.15 11.26 -13.04
C GLY A 236 -9.14 11.48 -11.89
N ARG A 237 -9.88 10.45 -11.47
CA ARG A 237 -10.91 10.50 -10.42
C ARG A 237 -10.56 9.55 -9.28
N ARG A 238 -11.00 9.90 -8.05
CA ARG A 238 -10.64 9.12 -6.86
C ARG A 238 -11.81 8.35 -6.25
N ASP A 239 -12.99 8.90 -6.24
CA ASP A 239 -14.15 8.22 -5.68
C ASP A 239 -14.73 7.20 -6.68
N LEU A 240 -15.10 6.03 -6.17
CA LEU A 240 -15.55 4.91 -7.01
C LEU A 240 -16.79 5.26 -7.86
N PRO A 241 -17.86 5.89 -7.36
CA PRO A 241 -18.99 6.30 -8.21
C PRO A 241 -18.57 7.17 -9.39
N SER A 242 -17.74 8.19 -9.17
CA SER A 242 -17.25 9.07 -10.26
C SER A 242 -16.37 8.32 -11.25
N VAL A 243 -15.58 7.33 -10.81
CA VAL A 243 -14.79 6.46 -11.69
C VAL A 243 -15.72 5.63 -12.58
N LEU A 244 -16.72 4.95 -12.00
CA LEU A 244 -17.64 4.10 -12.73
C LEU A 244 -18.43 4.89 -13.79
N HIS A 245 -18.96 6.05 -13.42
CA HIS A 245 -19.66 6.93 -14.38
C HIS A 245 -18.74 7.47 -15.48
N ALA A 246 -17.48 7.78 -15.13
CA ALA A 246 -16.52 8.23 -16.14
C ALA A 246 -16.15 7.10 -17.12
N LEU A 247 -16.04 5.86 -16.66
CA LEU A 247 -15.82 4.70 -17.52
C LEU A 247 -17.05 4.40 -18.39
N ASP A 248 -18.26 4.44 -17.81
CA ASP A 248 -19.50 4.14 -18.53
C ASP A 248 -19.79 5.16 -19.64
N GLY A 249 -19.61 6.44 -19.34
CA GLY A 249 -19.81 7.54 -20.30
C GLY A 249 -18.65 7.77 -21.27
N ALA A 250 -17.49 7.13 -21.11
CA ALA A 250 -16.35 7.30 -22.00
C ALA A 250 -16.58 6.59 -23.34
N ARG A 251 -15.95 7.11 -24.40
CA ARG A 251 -15.81 6.38 -25.66
C ARG A 251 -14.69 5.37 -25.55
N ASP A 252 -14.73 4.29 -26.34
CA ASP A 252 -13.74 3.20 -26.30
C ASP A 252 -12.31 3.67 -26.62
N ASP A 253 -12.18 4.68 -27.49
CA ASP A 253 -10.89 5.27 -27.85
C ASP A 253 -10.34 6.24 -26.79
N ALA A 254 -11.20 6.75 -25.88
CA ALA A 254 -10.80 7.71 -24.86
C ALA A 254 -10.19 7.07 -23.60
N VAL A 255 -10.69 5.89 -23.21
CA VAL A 255 -10.19 5.16 -22.05
C VAL A 255 -9.93 3.71 -22.45
N PRO A 256 -8.66 3.32 -22.69
CA PRO A 256 -8.34 1.96 -23.12
C PRO A 256 -8.77 0.93 -22.06
N GLY A 257 -9.39 -0.15 -22.51
CA GLY A 257 -9.85 -1.24 -21.65
C GLY A 257 -11.04 -0.88 -20.75
N ARG A 258 -11.78 0.21 -21.01
CA ARG A 258 -12.89 0.70 -20.17
C ARG A 258 -13.94 -0.37 -19.83
N SER A 259 -14.36 -1.13 -20.84
CA SER A 259 -15.38 -2.18 -20.63
C SER A 259 -14.88 -3.24 -19.64
N LEU A 260 -13.63 -3.67 -19.79
CA LEU A 260 -13.02 -4.66 -18.91
C LEU A 260 -12.77 -4.12 -17.50
N LEU A 261 -12.44 -2.83 -17.39
CA LEU A 261 -12.35 -2.17 -16.07
C LEU A 261 -13.71 -2.16 -15.35
N LEU A 262 -14.80 -1.87 -16.08
CA LEU A 262 -16.15 -1.98 -15.52
C LEU A 262 -16.48 -3.42 -15.08
N ASP A 263 -16.12 -4.43 -15.88
CA ASP A 263 -16.30 -5.84 -15.55
C ASP A 263 -15.54 -6.23 -14.27
N MET A 264 -14.32 -5.75 -14.12
CA MET A 264 -13.49 -6.05 -12.94
C MET A 264 -13.95 -5.30 -11.68
N LEU A 265 -14.44 -4.07 -11.83
CA LEU A 265 -14.85 -3.22 -10.71
C LEU A 265 -16.28 -3.48 -10.25
N TRP A 266 -17.19 -3.79 -11.19
CA TRP A 266 -18.62 -3.76 -10.92
C TRP A 266 -19.35 -5.05 -11.32
N ALA A 267 -18.62 -6.18 -11.36
CA ALA A 267 -19.19 -7.51 -11.52
C ALA A 267 -20.22 -7.81 -10.42
N ALA A 268 -21.29 -8.51 -10.75
CA ALA A 268 -22.27 -8.97 -9.77
C ALA A 268 -21.72 -10.08 -8.85
N ALA A 269 -20.69 -10.84 -9.30
CA ALA A 269 -19.98 -11.83 -8.52
C ALA A 269 -18.47 -11.64 -8.69
N ARG A 270 -17.72 -11.70 -7.59
CA ARG A 270 -16.27 -11.44 -7.58
C ARG A 270 -15.49 -12.47 -8.41
N GLU A 271 -15.95 -13.71 -8.44
CA GLU A 271 -15.32 -14.83 -9.14
C GLU A 271 -15.40 -14.70 -10.67
N THR A 272 -16.33 -13.88 -11.16
CA THR A 272 -16.50 -13.62 -12.60
C THR A 272 -15.57 -12.53 -13.12
N ARG A 273 -14.84 -11.84 -12.24
CA ARG A 273 -13.89 -10.78 -12.62
C ARG A 273 -12.82 -11.30 -13.55
N PRO A 274 -12.60 -10.67 -14.70
CA PRO A 274 -11.54 -11.02 -15.63
C PRO A 274 -10.16 -11.00 -14.98
N ALA A 275 -9.24 -11.83 -15.50
CA ALA A 275 -7.87 -11.89 -15.02
C ALA A 275 -7.09 -10.60 -15.39
N SER A 276 -6.07 -10.24 -14.61
CA SER A 276 -5.20 -9.08 -14.88
C SER A 276 -4.52 -9.15 -16.25
N ARG A 277 -4.21 -10.35 -16.77
CA ARG A 277 -3.69 -10.53 -18.13
C ARG A 277 -4.67 -10.07 -19.21
N SER A 278 -5.96 -10.22 -18.98
CA SER A 278 -7.00 -9.79 -19.91
C SER A 278 -7.10 -8.26 -19.93
N LEU A 279 -7.00 -7.62 -18.76
CA LEU A 279 -6.90 -6.16 -18.68
C LEU A 279 -5.63 -5.65 -19.38
N LEU A 280 -4.50 -6.33 -19.21
CA LEU A 280 -3.27 -5.98 -19.92
C LEU A 280 -3.47 -6.03 -21.43
N ALA A 281 -4.08 -7.10 -21.96
CA ALA A 281 -4.36 -7.24 -23.39
C ALA A 281 -5.28 -6.12 -23.91
N ALA A 282 -6.32 -5.76 -23.15
CA ALA A 282 -7.21 -4.65 -23.50
C ALA A 282 -6.50 -3.29 -23.49
N LEU A 283 -5.59 -3.07 -22.52
CA LEU A 283 -4.74 -1.86 -22.49
C LEU A 283 -3.72 -1.82 -23.64
N ASP A 284 -3.36 -2.98 -24.21
CA ASP A 284 -2.52 -3.11 -25.41
C ASP A 284 -3.34 -3.01 -26.71
N GLY A 285 -4.64 -2.74 -26.62
CA GLY A 285 -5.54 -2.54 -27.76
C GLY A 285 -6.20 -3.80 -28.30
N ALA A 286 -6.10 -4.93 -27.59
CA ALA A 286 -6.83 -6.13 -27.97
C ALA A 286 -8.32 -5.98 -27.66
N ASP A 287 -9.17 -6.46 -28.58
CA ASP A 287 -10.62 -6.55 -28.37
C ASP A 287 -10.91 -7.75 -27.46
N VAL A 288 -11.14 -7.49 -26.18
CA VAL A 288 -11.32 -8.51 -25.16
C VAL A 288 -12.68 -8.35 -24.53
N HIS A 289 -13.55 -9.34 -24.68
CA HIS A 289 -14.88 -9.38 -24.11
C HIS A 289 -15.08 -10.57 -23.18
N PHE A 290 -15.78 -10.34 -22.07
CA PHE A 290 -16.21 -11.38 -21.13
C PHE A 290 -17.73 -11.21 -20.86
N PRO A 291 -18.48 -12.31 -20.75
CA PRO A 291 -19.89 -12.26 -20.37
C PRO A 291 -20.00 -12.08 -18.85
N VAL A 292 -19.70 -10.87 -18.37
CA VAL A 292 -19.79 -10.51 -16.94
C VAL A 292 -21.08 -9.77 -16.70
N GLU A 293 -21.92 -10.28 -15.79
CA GLU A 293 -23.06 -9.53 -15.26
C GLU A 293 -22.53 -8.42 -14.34
N ARG A 294 -23.03 -7.20 -14.54
CA ARG A 294 -22.65 -6.02 -13.74
C ARG A 294 -23.78 -5.62 -12.80
N LEU A 295 -23.41 -5.12 -11.63
CA LEU A 295 -24.36 -4.46 -10.74
C LEU A 295 -24.87 -3.15 -11.39
N PRO A 296 -26.07 -2.66 -10.99
CA PRO A 296 -26.51 -1.31 -11.36
C PRO A 296 -25.50 -0.27 -10.88
N LEU A 297 -25.22 0.75 -11.71
CA LEU A 297 -24.29 1.80 -11.31
C LEU A 297 -24.81 2.56 -10.09
N PRO A 298 -23.95 2.90 -9.13
CA PRO A 298 -24.34 3.69 -7.98
C PRO A 298 -24.69 5.12 -8.40
N GLU A 299 -25.61 5.76 -7.68
CA GLU A 299 -25.92 7.17 -7.91
C GLU A 299 -24.67 8.05 -7.81
N PRO A 300 -24.48 9.03 -8.70
CA PRO A 300 -23.38 9.98 -8.59
C PRO A 300 -23.43 10.69 -7.24
N ARG A 301 -22.32 10.70 -6.51
CA ARG A 301 -22.24 11.53 -5.29
C ARG A 301 -22.35 13.00 -5.70
N THR A 302 -23.51 13.59 -5.50
CA THR A 302 -23.65 15.05 -5.52
C THR A 302 -22.75 15.61 -4.41
N LYS A 303 -21.77 16.44 -4.76
CA LYS A 303 -20.97 17.12 -3.73
C LYS A 303 -21.93 17.78 -2.76
N PRO A 304 -21.84 17.51 -1.44
CA PRO A 304 -22.62 18.27 -0.48
C PRO A 304 -22.31 19.77 -0.73
N PRO A 305 -23.30 20.65 -0.64
CA PRO A 305 -23.07 22.06 -0.84
C PRO A 305 -21.94 22.46 0.12
N ARG A 306 -20.92 23.14 -0.44
CA ARG A 306 -19.77 23.62 0.33
C ARG A 306 -20.36 24.38 1.52
N ARG A 307 -20.25 23.83 2.72
CA ARG A 307 -20.55 24.59 3.93
C ARG A 307 -19.62 25.80 3.88
N THR A 308 -20.19 26.94 3.49
CA THR A 308 -19.52 28.22 3.70
C THR A 308 -19.29 28.29 5.21
N ALA A 309 -18.02 28.20 5.61
CA ALA A 309 -17.66 28.47 6.99
C ALA A 309 -18.31 29.81 7.36
N PRO A 310 -18.99 29.93 8.50
CA PRO A 310 -19.50 31.21 8.93
C PRO A 310 -18.33 32.19 8.91
N LYS A 311 -18.50 33.34 8.22
CA LYS A 311 -17.55 34.43 8.31
C LYS A 311 -17.44 34.75 9.81
N VAL A 312 -16.31 34.39 10.40
CA VAL A 312 -15.95 34.93 11.72
C VAL A 312 -15.80 36.42 11.48
N LEU A 313 -16.78 37.20 11.96
CA LEU A 313 -16.61 38.62 12.11
C LEU A 313 -15.46 38.81 13.11
N THR A 314 -14.31 39.19 12.60
CA THR A 314 -13.23 39.76 13.42
C THR A 314 -13.75 41.04 13.99
N THR A 315 -14.18 40.99 15.23
CA THR A 315 -14.41 42.17 16.05
C THR A 315 -13.04 42.81 16.28
N ASP A 316 -12.87 44.04 15.81
CA ASP A 316 -11.70 44.88 16.07
C ASP A 316 -11.44 44.91 17.56
N LEU A 317 -10.36 44.30 18.01
CA LEU A 317 -9.80 44.57 19.35
C LEU A 317 -8.95 45.83 19.25
N THR A 318 -9.53 46.92 19.71
CA THR A 318 -8.88 48.18 19.99
C THR A 318 -7.62 48.00 20.81
N VAL A 319 -6.55 48.53 20.29
CA VAL A 319 -5.25 48.71 20.92
C VAL A 319 -5.39 49.47 22.22
N LEU A 320 -4.88 48.96 23.33
CA LEU A 320 -4.55 49.71 24.54
C LEU A 320 -3.03 49.89 24.60
N PRO A 321 -2.56 51.07 25.05
CA PRO A 321 -1.17 51.47 24.91
C PRO A 321 -0.24 50.87 25.98
N ASP A 322 1.01 50.73 25.58
CA ASP A 322 2.20 50.49 26.41
C ASP A 322 2.34 51.47 27.57
N ASP A 323 2.72 50.97 28.73
CA ASP A 323 3.64 51.65 29.64
C ASP A 323 4.39 50.62 30.49
N ALA A 324 5.71 50.74 30.44
CA ALA A 324 6.71 50.02 31.19
C ALA A 324 6.85 50.54 32.64
N PRO A 325 7.71 50.08 33.57
CA PRO A 325 9.05 49.50 33.31
C PRO A 325 9.50 48.29 34.17
N ALA A 326 10.69 47.85 33.84
CA ALA A 326 11.52 46.79 34.37
C ALA A 326 11.83 46.84 35.88
N GLU A 327 11.99 45.66 36.46
CA GLU A 327 13.01 45.35 37.49
C GLU A 327 13.36 43.86 37.46
N ALA A 328 14.65 43.56 37.40
CA ALA A 328 15.33 42.27 37.62
C ALA A 328 16.18 42.41 38.91
N PRO A 329 16.94 41.37 39.33
CA PRO A 329 16.72 39.93 39.47
C PRO A 329 17.00 39.45 40.90
N GLU A 330 16.63 38.24 41.29
CA GLU A 330 17.32 37.45 42.35
C GLU A 330 17.11 35.95 42.16
N ASP A 331 18.20 35.21 42.06
CA ASP A 331 18.46 33.79 42.21
C ASP A 331 19.03 33.54 43.64
N PRO A 332 19.22 32.35 44.15
CA PRO A 332 18.66 31.01 43.94
C PRO A 332 18.16 30.32 45.22
N THR A 333 17.47 29.18 45.16
CA THR A 333 17.70 28.05 46.07
C THR A 333 16.92 26.80 45.64
N ASP A 334 17.63 25.70 45.60
CA ASP A 334 17.27 24.28 45.74
C ASP A 334 15.86 24.01 46.27
N ASN A 335 15.14 23.11 45.58
CA ASN A 335 14.37 22.04 46.22
C ASN A 335 13.78 21.06 45.17
N ASP A 336 14.21 19.81 45.27
CA ASP A 336 13.59 18.66 44.62
C ASP A 336 12.10 18.52 44.94
N PRO A 337 11.24 18.17 43.96
CA PRO A 337 9.87 17.77 44.26
C PRO A 337 9.74 16.25 44.37
N PRO A 338 8.88 15.75 45.25
CA PRO A 338 8.66 14.32 45.47
C PRO A 338 7.83 13.67 44.34
N ALA A 339 8.11 12.39 44.15
CA ALA A 339 7.42 11.50 43.20
C ALA A 339 5.89 11.50 43.40
N SER A 340 5.14 11.72 42.33
CA SER A 340 3.69 11.50 42.28
C SER A 340 3.35 10.03 41.99
N PRO A 341 2.30 9.48 42.62
CA PRO A 341 1.92 8.09 42.49
C PRO A 341 1.21 7.81 41.15
N ALA A 342 1.48 6.62 40.62
CA ALA A 342 0.86 6.05 39.42
C ALA A 342 -0.68 5.96 39.57
N THR A 343 -1.41 6.44 38.58
CA THR A 343 -2.86 6.31 38.49
C THR A 343 -3.25 4.91 38.00
N THR A 344 -4.13 4.25 38.78
CA THR A 344 -4.62 2.87 38.63
C THR A 344 -5.82 2.73 37.68
N ASP A 345 -5.90 3.47 36.58
CA ASP A 345 -7.09 3.44 35.70
C ASP A 345 -6.99 2.59 34.44
N ASP A 346 -5.83 1.97 34.15
CA ASP A 346 -5.65 1.18 32.91
C ASP A 346 -5.93 -0.32 33.03
N VAL A 347 -6.23 -0.84 34.22
CA VAL A 347 -6.46 -2.28 34.43
C VAL A 347 -7.92 -2.69 34.21
N THR A 348 -8.87 -1.73 34.28
CA THR A 348 -10.29 -2.03 34.16
C THR A 348 -10.79 -2.17 32.72
N ALA A 349 -10.20 -1.48 31.76
CA ALA A 349 -10.61 -1.55 30.36
C ALA A 349 -10.28 -2.91 29.70
N THR A 350 -9.14 -3.51 30.07
CA THR A 350 -8.71 -4.81 29.51
C THR A 350 -9.53 -5.97 30.08
N ALA A 351 -10.01 -5.88 31.30
CA ALA A 351 -10.84 -6.92 31.94
C ALA A 351 -12.25 -7.02 31.30
N TRP A 352 -12.81 -5.90 30.85
CA TRP A 352 -14.13 -5.89 30.17
C TRP A 352 -14.07 -6.47 28.76
N ALA A 353 -13.00 -6.22 28.01
CA ALA A 353 -12.85 -6.78 26.66
C ALA A 353 -12.71 -8.31 26.66
N VAL A 354 -11.96 -8.86 27.61
CA VAL A 354 -11.80 -10.33 27.76
C VAL A 354 -13.11 -10.98 28.22
N GLY A 355 -13.88 -10.34 29.10
CA GLY A 355 -15.17 -10.85 29.58
C GLY A 355 -16.21 -10.98 28.44
N ILE A 356 -16.28 -10.02 27.51
CA ILE A 356 -17.22 -10.05 26.38
C ILE A 356 -16.83 -11.17 25.39
N VAL A 357 -15.58 -11.38 25.08
CA VAL A 357 -15.13 -12.43 24.16
C VAL A 357 -15.44 -13.82 24.71
N VAL A 358 -15.23 -14.06 26.00
CA VAL A 358 -15.54 -15.33 26.63
C VAL A 358 -17.05 -15.58 26.66
N ALA A 359 -17.87 -14.57 26.92
CA ALA A 359 -19.33 -14.70 26.91
C ALA A 359 -19.89 -15.04 25.52
N VAL A 360 -19.35 -14.45 24.46
CA VAL A 360 -19.72 -14.75 23.07
C VAL A 360 -19.33 -16.18 22.68
N LEU A 361 -18.13 -16.62 23.05
CA LEU A 361 -17.66 -17.98 22.76
C LEU A 361 -18.53 -19.04 23.47
N VAL A 362 -18.88 -18.81 24.72
CA VAL A 362 -19.78 -19.73 25.47
C VAL A 362 -21.17 -19.79 24.84
N ALA A 363 -21.74 -18.65 24.42
CA ALA A 363 -23.02 -18.60 23.74
C ALA A 363 -23.00 -19.38 22.40
N VAL A 364 -21.95 -19.25 21.61
CA VAL A 364 -21.78 -19.98 20.34
C VAL A 364 -21.69 -21.49 20.57
N VAL A 365 -20.94 -21.92 21.59
CA VAL A 365 -20.81 -23.35 21.94
C VAL A 365 -22.15 -23.92 22.39
N ILE A 366 -22.94 -23.20 23.20
CA ILE A 366 -24.27 -23.63 23.63
C ILE A 366 -25.23 -23.77 22.42
N VAL A 367 -25.21 -22.84 21.47
CA VAL A 367 -26.06 -22.92 20.27
C VAL A 367 -25.65 -24.10 19.37
N LEU A 368 -24.33 -24.37 19.24
CA LEU A 368 -23.85 -25.51 18.46
C LEU A 368 -24.19 -26.87 19.11
N LEU A 369 -24.14 -26.97 20.44
CA LEU A 369 -24.54 -28.16 21.14
C LEU A 369 -26.06 -28.40 21.12
N ALA A 370 -26.91 -27.36 21.15
CA ALA A 370 -28.35 -27.45 21.04
C ALA A 370 -28.85 -27.80 19.61
N ARG A 371 -27.99 -27.66 18.59
CA ARG A 371 -28.32 -28.02 17.20
C ARG A 371 -27.97 -29.48 16.83
N ASN A 372 -27.09 -30.09 17.60
CA ASN A 372 -26.59 -31.46 17.35
C ASN A 372 -27.09 -32.51 18.34
N GLY A 373 -28.04 -32.19 19.21
CA GLY A 373 -28.80 -33.08 20.03
C GLY A 373 -30.31 -33.03 19.65
#